data_5f143b93aa88b1e0b543b3ecfff1c6bf
#
_entry.id   5f143b93aa88b1e0b543b3ecfff1c6bf
#
_cell.length_a   1.000
_cell.length_b   1.000
_cell.length_c   1.000
_cell.angle_alpha   90.00
_cell.angle_beta   90.00
_cell.angle_gamma   90.00
#
_symmetry.space_group_name_H-M   'P 1'
#
loop_
_entity.id
_entity.type
_entity.pdbx_description
1 polymer ?
#
loop_
_entity_poly.entity_id
_entity_poly.type
_entity_poly.pdbx_seq_one_letter_code
_entity_poly.pdbx_strand_id
1 'polypeptide(L)'
;AHFQGLSFGKSSDFENNAEGNYALMAQPQLGQEISVLGWNGGDPSELDTFWQQFHYDGRLANQVSRSPAAHSAAVCCTRELPPHQECRYLFGLSWYCPRFEVEGRDYGNRYTQTFDSAVDVGQRALRNVNFYFRSVENWQNALLASSLPHWFSRMLINSCATFSTNTLLTREGEFGMFETPEDPMTGCLDKRLYSSLATLLLFPELEEAEFKALASAIRKTEPGRCVRYLGRMGLDAPGDGPATDELADLGPKFVLMACRNFRITGNRQMAEKLFPRLQAAVAHVASLDKLGAGLPQQSGCSTMYE
;
A
#
# COMPACT_ATOMS: atom_id res chain seq x y z
N ALA A 1 -0.43 -29.15 -2.18
CA ALA A 1 0.67 -28.67 -2.99
C ALA A 1 1.92 -28.59 -2.11
N HIS A 2 3.02 -29.16 -2.60
CA HIS A 2 4.32 -29.02 -1.92
C HIS A 2 4.99 -27.76 -2.47
N PHE A 3 5.58 -26.97 -1.57
CA PHE A 3 6.38 -25.80 -1.92
C PHE A 3 7.81 -26.06 -1.47
N GLN A 4 8.78 -25.68 -2.26
CA GLN A 4 10.18 -25.74 -1.92
C GLN A 4 10.83 -24.38 -2.17
N GLY A 5 11.75 -24.00 -1.29
CA GLY A 5 12.41 -22.72 -1.39
C GLY A 5 13.29 -22.43 -0.19
N LEU A 6 13.69 -21.17 -0.11
CA LEU A 6 14.55 -20.64 0.94
C LEU A 6 13.87 -19.47 1.64
N SER A 7 14.03 -19.38 2.95
CA SER A 7 13.69 -18.18 3.71
C SER A 7 14.96 -17.61 4.34
N PHE A 8 15.03 -16.29 4.43
CA PHE A 8 16.17 -15.55 4.97
C PHE A 8 15.72 -14.29 5.69
N GLY A 9 16.57 -13.77 6.56
CA GLY A 9 16.27 -12.70 7.48
C GLY A 9 16.01 -13.21 8.89
N LYS A 10 15.68 -12.33 9.82
CA LYS A 10 15.31 -12.71 11.18
C LYS A 10 14.01 -13.51 11.18
N SER A 11 13.92 -14.52 12.04
CA SER A 11 12.70 -15.33 12.22
C SER A 11 11.77 -14.74 13.29
N SER A 12 12.32 -13.99 14.26
CA SER A 12 11.64 -13.34 15.38
C SER A 12 12.48 -12.19 15.91
N ASP A 13 11.96 -11.45 16.86
CA ASP A 13 12.67 -10.39 17.61
C ASP A 13 13.17 -9.26 16.71
N PHE A 14 12.27 -8.71 15.93
CA PHE A 14 12.53 -7.58 15.05
C PHE A 14 12.75 -6.30 15.88
N GLU A 15 13.89 -5.65 15.70
CA GLU A 15 14.29 -4.48 16.48
C GLU A 15 13.95 -3.14 15.81
N ASN A 16 13.79 -3.14 14.50
CA ASN A 16 13.49 -1.93 13.73
C ASN A 16 12.56 -2.19 12.54
N ASN A 17 12.08 -1.12 11.90
CA ASN A 17 11.11 -1.17 10.80
C ASN A 17 11.62 -1.82 9.52
N ALA A 18 12.93 -1.85 9.31
CA ALA A 18 13.54 -2.45 8.12
C ALA A 18 13.77 -3.97 8.29
N GLU A 19 13.59 -4.49 9.50
CA GLU A 19 13.79 -5.91 9.76
C GLU A 19 12.58 -6.72 9.37
N GLY A 20 12.85 -7.89 8.84
CA GLY A 20 11.84 -8.83 8.43
C GLY A 20 12.44 -10.13 7.94
N ASN A 21 11.60 -10.98 7.42
CA ASN A 21 12.03 -12.15 6.69
C ASN A 21 11.52 -12.16 5.26
N TYR A 22 12.24 -12.85 4.41
CA TYR A 22 11.95 -13.00 2.99
C TYR A 22 11.86 -14.48 2.67
N ALA A 23 11.09 -14.84 1.67
CA ALA A 23 11.07 -16.19 1.16
C ALA A 23 11.01 -16.19 -0.37
N LEU A 24 11.88 -16.99 -0.96
CA LEU A 24 11.86 -17.32 -2.38
C LEU A 24 11.46 -18.78 -2.51
N MET A 25 10.37 -19.05 -3.19
CA MET A 25 9.76 -20.38 -3.29
C MET A 25 9.38 -20.70 -4.72
N ALA A 26 9.33 -22.00 -5.02
CA ALA A 26 8.72 -22.51 -6.23
C ALA A 26 7.63 -23.53 -5.89
N GLN A 27 6.59 -23.57 -6.73
CA GLN A 27 5.57 -24.61 -6.69
C GLN A 27 5.83 -25.56 -7.85
N PRO A 28 6.35 -26.79 -7.57
CA PRO A 28 6.62 -27.74 -8.64
C PRO A 28 5.33 -28.22 -9.31
N GLN A 29 5.38 -28.29 -10.61
CA GLN A 29 4.39 -28.96 -11.44
C GLN A 29 4.82 -30.41 -11.70
N LEU A 30 3.93 -31.22 -12.26
CA LEU A 30 4.25 -32.61 -12.57
C LEU A 30 5.51 -32.71 -13.48
N GLY A 31 6.48 -33.50 -13.04
CA GLY A 31 7.75 -33.70 -13.75
C GLY A 31 8.76 -32.55 -13.60
N GLN A 32 8.51 -31.61 -12.69
CA GLN A 32 9.51 -30.59 -12.30
C GLN A 32 10.24 -31.01 -11.03
N GLU A 33 11.54 -30.77 -11.00
CA GLU A 33 12.39 -30.90 -9.84
C GLU A 33 12.81 -29.52 -9.36
N ILE A 34 12.84 -29.33 -8.05
CA ILE A 34 13.30 -28.08 -7.45
C ILE A 34 14.62 -28.35 -6.73
N SER A 35 15.59 -27.48 -6.98
CA SER A 35 16.84 -27.41 -6.24
C SER A 35 17.08 -26.02 -5.69
N VAL A 36 17.81 -25.92 -4.60
CA VAL A 36 18.03 -24.67 -3.86
C VAL A 36 19.51 -24.49 -3.52
N LEU A 37 19.94 -23.23 -3.43
CA LEU A 37 21.28 -22.88 -2.99
C LEU A 37 21.23 -21.58 -2.17
N GLY A 38 21.91 -21.58 -1.02
CA GLY A 38 22.21 -20.38 -0.25
C GLY A 38 23.70 -20.25 -0.06
N TRP A 39 24.26 -19.06 -0.39
CA TRP A 39 25.72 -18.83 -0.34
C TRP A 39 26.06 -17.42 0.14
N ASN A 40 27.37 -17.20 0.37
CA ASN A 40 27.90 -15.88 0.67
C ASN A 40 28.05 -15.06 -0.61
N GLY A 41 27.08 -14.18 -0.89
CA GLY A 41 27.09 -13.34 -2.09
C GLY A 41 28.22 -12.32 -2.17
N GLY A 42 28.96 -12.11 -1.08
CA GLY A 42 30.18 -11.28 -1.04
C GLY A 42 31.45 -12.00 -1.50
N ASP A 43 31.39 -13.33 -1.74
CA ASP A 43 32.52 -14.11 -2.21
C ASP A 43 32.36 -14.45 -3.70
N PRO A 44 33.17 -13.84 -4.61
CA PRO A 44 33.11 -14.12 -6.03
C PRO A 44 33.35 -15.59 -6.40
N SER A 45 34.16 -16.31 -5.60
CA SER A 45 34.49 -17.72 -5.88
C SER A 45 33.28 -18.64 -5.68
N GLU A 46 32.37 -18.31 -4.75
CA GLU A 46 31.13 -19.04 -4.55
C GLU A 46 30.16 -18.81 -5.73
N LEU A 47 30.14 -17.60 -6.29
CA LEU A 47 29.33 -17.28 -7.47
C LEU A 47 29.82 -18.04 -8.71
N ASP A 48 31.16 -18.11 -8.92
CA ASP A 48 31.74 -18.87 -10.03
C ASP A 48 31.43 -20.38 -9.89
N THR A 49 31.54 -20.91 -8.69
CA THR A 49 31.19 -22.30 -8.40
C THR A 49 29.72 -22.59 -8.70
N PHE A 50 28.84 -21.69 -8.29
CA PHE A 50 27.40 -21.75 -8.60
C PHE A 50 27.16 -21.80 -10.11
N TRP A 51 27.78 -20.88 -10.89
CA TRP A 51 27.58 -20.82 -12.35
C TRP A 51 28.14 -22.03 -13.08
N GLN A 52 29.29 -22.55 -12.66
CA GLN A 52 29.89 -23.76 -13.24
C GLN A 52 28.98 -24.98 -13.04
N GLN A 53 28.45 -25.16 -11.83
CA GLN A 53 27.56 -26.28 -11.55
C GLN A 53 26.23 -26.16 -12.32
N PHE A 54 25.61 -24.96 -12.26
CA PHE A 54 24.35 -24.72 -12.97
C PHE A 54 24.50 -24.87 -14.49
N HIS A 55 25.62 -24.44 -15.05
CA HIS A 55 25.93 -24.61 -16.46
C HIS A 55 26.06 -26.08 -16.87
N TYR A 56 26.59 -26.90 -15.98
CA TYR A 56 26.84 -28.32 -16.25
C TYR A 56 25.57 -29.17 -16.29
N ASP A 57 24.69 -29.03 -15.30
CA ASP A 57 23.53 -29.91 -15.13
C ASP A 57 22.18 -29.21 -14.99
N GLY A 58 22.15 -27.86 -14.99
CA GLY A 58 20.93 -27.06 -14.84
C GLY A 58 20.30 -27.16 -13.45
N ARG A 59 21.07 -27.57 -12.44
CA ARG A 59 20.61 -27.78 -11.06
C ARG A 59 21.48 -27.04 -10.05
N LEU A 60 20.93 -26.87 -8.86
CA LEU A 60 21.66 -26.32 -7.72
C LEU A 60 22.07 -27.45 -6.75
N ALA A 61 23.07 -27.18 -5.93
CA ALA A 61 23.67 -28.19 -5.04
C ALA A 61 22.77 -28.68 -3.90
N ASN A 62 21.56 -28.13 -3.71
CA ASN A 62 20.69 -28.38 -2.56
C ASN A 62 21.37 -28.12 -1.20
N GLN A 63 22.22 -27.09 -1.18
CA GLN A 63 22.92 -26.64 0.02
C GLN A 63 22.35 -25.32 0.52
N VAL A 64 22.18 -25.22 1.82
CA VAL A 64 21.70 -24.02 2.48
C VAL A 64 22.74 -23.61 3.52
N SER A 65 23.40 -22.48 3.28
CA SER A 65 24.25 -21.90 4.30
C SER A 65 23.38 -21.30 5.42
N ARG A 66 23.71 -21.65 6.65
CA ARG A 66 23.13 -21.05 7.87
C ARG A 66 24.02 -19.97 8.47
N SER A 67 25.08 -19.61 7.77
CA SER A 67 25.97 -18.55 8.20
C SER A 67 25.25 -17.20 8.17
N PRO A 68 25.45 -16.33 9.18
CA PRO A 68 24.98 -14.94 9.12
C PRO A 68 25.55 -14.14 7.93
N ALA A 69 26.65 -14.61 7.33
CA ALA A 69 27.24 -14.00 6.13
C ALA A 69 26.60 -14.49 4.82
N ALA A 70 25.65 -15.44 4.85
CA ALA A 70 24.96 -15.89 3.67
C ALA A 70 23.87 -14.88 3.28
N HIS A 71 24.14 -14.08 2.24
CA HIS A 71 23.24 -13.01 1.81
C HIS A 71 22.59 -13.27 0.44
N SER A 72 22.89 -14.41 -0.18
CA SER A 72 22.38 -14.75 -1.50
C SER A 72 21.71 -16.12 -1.50
N ALA A 73 20.64 -16.22 -2.31
CA ALA A 73 19.88 -17.45 -2.41
C ALA A 73 19.33 -17.62 -3.84
N ALA A 74 19.26 -18.87 -4.28
CA ALA A 74 18.66 -19.23 -5.53
C ALA A 74 17.71 -20.42 -5.39
N VAL A 75 16.64 -20.41 -6.19
CA VAL A 75 15.72 -21.53 -6.37
C VAL A 75 15.66 -21.84 -7.85
N CYS A 76 15.92 -23.09 -8.21
CA CYS A 76 15.86 -23.57 -9.58
C CYS A 76 14.75 -24.60 -9.76
N CYS A 77 14.01 -24.49 -10.83
CA CYS A 77 13.06 -25.49 -11.33
C CYS A 77 13.58 -26.10 -12.60
N THR A 78 13.80 -27.40 -12.60
CA THR A 78 14.32 -28.15 -13.75
C THR A 78 13.26 -29.12 -14.25
N ARG A 79 13.14 -29.27 -15.57
CA ARG A 79 12.26 -30.25 -16.23
C ARG A 79 12.82 -30.63 -17.58
N GLU A 80 12.75 -31.91 -17.90
CA GLU A 80 12.89 -32.36 -19.29
C GLU A 80 11.66 -31.97 -20.09
N LEU A 81 11.86 -31.22 -21.19
CA LEU A 81 10.77 -30.73 -22.02
C LEU A 81 10.80 -31.44 -23.39
N PRO A 82 9.86 -32.35 -23.65
CA PRO A 82 9.74 -32.97 -24.96
C PRO A 82 9.45 -31.94 -26.07
N PRO A 83 9.78 -32.25 -27.32
CA PRO A 83 9.47 -31.38 -28.46
C PRO A 83 7.97 -31.05 -28.52
N HIS A 84 7.64 -29.80 -28.87
CA HIS A 84 6.27 -29.28 -29.01
C HIS A 84 5.44 -29.27 -27.72
N GLN A 85 6.07 -29.38 -26.54
CA GLN A 85 5.41 -29.19 -25.26
C GLN A 85 5.76 -27.85 -24.65
N GLU A 86 4.82 -27.29 -23.91
CA GLU A 86 4.99 -26.08 -23.09
C GLU A 86 5.13 -26.44 -21.61
N CYS A 87 5.96 -25.69 -20.91
CA CYS A 87 6.10 -25.81 -19.48
C CYS A 87 5.93 -24.45 -18.81
N ARG A 88 5.20 -24.42 -17.71
CA ARG A 88 5.06 -23.24 -16.87
C ARG A 88 5.82 -23.44 -15.58
N TYR A 89 6.62 -22.45 -15.23
CA TYR A 89 7.30 -22.39 -13.94
C TYR A 89 6.64 -21.33 -13.08
N LEU A 90 6.44 -21.63 -11.80
CA LEU A 90 5.79 -20.75 -10.85
C LEU A 90 6.69 -20.50 -9.66
N PHE A 91 7.14 -19.25 -9.53
CA PHE A 91 7.95 -18.77 -8.43
C PHE A 91 7.18 -17.72 -7.61
N GLY A 92 7.44 -17.67 -6.32
CA GLY A 92 6.95 -16.66 -5.40
C GLY A 92 8.08 -16.03 -4.62
N LEU A 93 8.17 -14.71 -4.67
CA LEU A 93 9.00 -13.91 -3.77
C LEU A 93 8.05 -13.21 -2.81
N SER A 94 8.28 -13.38 -1.52
CA SER A 94 7.47 -12.79 -0.46
C SER A 94 8.35 -12.20 0.64
N TRP A 95 7.79 -11.25 1.36
CA TRP A 95 8.44 -10.63 2.52
C TRP A 95 7.43 -10.44 3.65
N TYR A 96 7.97 -10.36 4.87
CA TYR A 96 7.21 -10.14 6.08
C TYR A 96 7.99 -9.20 6.99
N CYS A 97 7.54 -7.95 7.09
CA CYS A 97 8.10 -6.89 7.93
C CYS A 97 7.01 -6.47 8.92
N PRO A 98 6.99 -7.02 10.13
CA PRO A 98 5.85 -6.87 11.04
C PRO A 98 5.82 -5.53 11.76
N ARG A 99 6.97 -4.88 11.93
CA ARG A 99 7.07 -3.62 12.67
C ARG A 99 6.85 -2.42 11.77
N PHE A 100 6.15 -1.47 12.32
CA PHE A 100 6.15 -0.08 11.89
C PHE A 100 6.14 0.78 13.15
N GLU A 101 7.32 1.13 13.63
CA GLU A 101 7.52 1.88 14.86
C GLU A 101 7.92 3.30 14.57
N VAL A 102 7.30 4.24 15.29
CA VAL A 102 7.63 5.66 15.25
C VAL A 102 7.67 6.16 16.69
N GLU A 103 8.77 6.79 17.09
CA GLU A 103 9.00 7.34 18.44
C GLU A 103 8.65 6.36 19.58
N GLY A 104 9.03 5.09 19.44
CA GLY A 104 8.81 4.06 20.45
C GLY A 104 7.41 3.45 20.47
N ARG A 105 6.49 3.89 19.61
CA ARG A 105 5.18 3.27 19.41
C ARG A 105 5.18 2.39 18.17
N ASP A 106 4.93 1.10 18.34
CA ASP A 106 4.77 0.15 17.23
C ASP A 106 3.31 0.14 16.73
N TYR A 107 3.08 0.72 15.58
CA TYR A 107 1.80 0.68 14.86
C TYR A 107 1.58 -0.65 14.14
N GLY A 108 2.65 -1.34 13.77
CA GLY A 108 2.64 -2.57 13.00
C GLY A 108 1.95 -2.47 11.65
N ASN A 109 2.11 -3.50 10.84
CA ASN A 109 1.42 -3.60 9.55
C ASN A 109 0.20 -4.51 9.63
N ARG A 110 -0.92 -4.16 8.98
CA ARG A 110 -2.21 -4.86 9.05
C ARG A 110 -2.12 -6.32 8.65
N TYR A 111 -1.35 -6.64 7.62
CA TYR A 111 -1.25 -8.01 7.11
C TYR A 111 -0.64 -9.00 8.13
N THR A 112 0.06 -8.50 9.15
CA THR A 112 0.61 -9.32 10.23
C THR A 112 -0.45 -9.93 11.16
N GLN A 113 -1.70 -9.48 11.05
CA GLN A 113 -2.83 -10.16 11.71
C GLN A 113 -3.29 -11.42 10.95
N THR A 114 -2.83 -11.62 9.73
CA THR A 114 -3.24 -12.72 8.86
C THR A 114 -2.10 -13.69 8.59
N PHE A 115 -0.87 -13.22 8.64
CA PHE A 115 0.33 -13.97 8.29
C PHE A 115 1.36 -13.89 9.41
N ASP A 116 2.07 -15.01 9.62
CA ASP A 116 3.10 -15.13 10.66
C ASP A 116 4.53 -15.05 10.11
N SER A 117 4.70 -15.18 8.80
CA SER A 117 6.02 -15.19 8.15
C SER A 117 5.93 -14.92 6.65
N ALA A 118 7.07 -14.60 6.03
CA ALA A 118 7.17 -14.53 4.57
C ALA A 118 6.86 -15.88 3.91
N VAL A 119 7.18 -17.00 4.54
CA VAL A 119 6.83 -18.33 4.02
C VAL A 119 5.34 -18.52 3.95
N ASP A 120 4.61 -18.09 4.97
CA ASP A 120 3.14 -18.17 4.99
C ASP A 120 2.50 -17.28 3.93
N VAL A 121 2.98 -16.03 3.78
CA VAL A 121 2.56 -15.12 2.69
C VAL A 121 2.74 -15.78 1.33
N GLY A 122 3.95 -16.29 1.05
CA GLY A 122 4.27 -16.88 -0.25
C GLY A 122 3.49 -18.16 -0.52
N GLN A 123 3.32 -19.03 0.45
CA GLN A 123 2.52 -20.24 0.30
C GLN A 123 1.06 -19.92 -0.02
N ARG A 124 0.47 -18.93 0.65
CA ARG A 124 -0.90 -18.49 0.37
C ARG A 124 -1.03 -17.88 -1.03
N ALA A 125 -0.06 -17.07 -1.42
CA ALA A 125 -0.02 -16.48 -2.76
C ALA A 125 0.05 -17.57 -3.84
N LEU A 126 0.97 -18.51 -3.73
CA LEU A 126 1.15 -19.60 -4.69
C LEU A 126 -0.05 -20.55 -4.76
N ARG A 127 -0.67 -20.88 -3.61
CA ARG A 127 -1.90 -21.72 -3.60
C ARG A 127 -3.06 -21.07 -4.35
N ASN A 128 -3.16 -19.74 -4.28
CA ASN A 128 -4.28 -18.98 -4.84
C ASN A 128 -3.92 -18.20 -6.10
N VAL A 129 -2.79 -18.51 -6.72
CA VAL A 129 -2.24 -17.75 -7.84
C VAL A 129 -3.23 -17.58 -9.00
N ASN A 130 -3.95 -18.66 -9.39
CA ASN A 130 -4.93 -18.60 -10.46
C ASN A 130 -6.12 -17.70 -10.12
N PHE A 131 -6.53 -17.64 -8.84
CA PHE A 131 -7.57 -16.73 -8.39
C PHE A 131 -7.11 -15.28 -8.51
N TYR A 132 -5.90 -14.97 -8.05
CA TYR A 132 -5.37 -13.61 -8.12
C TYR A 132 -5.17 -13.14 -9.57
N PHE A 133 -4.58 -13.98 -10.43
CA PHE A 133 -4.41 -13.63 -11.84
C PHE A 133 -5.76 -13.37 -12.53
N ARG A 134 -6.74 -14.26 -12.36
CA ARG A 134 -8.08 -14.06 -12.95
C ARG A 134 -8.78 -12.82 -12.42
N SER A 135 -8.64 -12.52 -11.13
CA SER A 135 -9.26 -11.33 -10.53
C SER A 135 -8.66 -10.05 -11.13
N VAL A 136 -7.34 -10.00 -11.27
CA VAL A 136 -6.65 -8.86 -11.88
C VAL A 136 -6.99 -8.74 -13.37
N GLU A 137 -6.94 -9.83 -14.12
CA GLU A 137 -7.29 -9.86 -15.56
C GLU A 137 -8.74 -9.40 -15.78
N ASN A 138 -9.69 -9.89 -15.01
CA ASN A 138 -11.10 -9.49 -15.12
C ASN A 138 -11.28 -7.99 -14.88
N TRP A 139 -10.63 -7.46 -13.85
CA TRP A 139 -10.68 -6.04 -13.55
C TRP A 139 -10.02 -5.20 -14.67
N GLN A 140 -8.84 -5.58 -15.15
CA GLN A 140 -8.16 -4.90 -16.24
C GLN A 140 -8.98 -4.96 -17.54
N ASN A 141 -9.55 -6.11 -17.86
CA ASN A 141 -10.37 -6.29 -19.05
C ASN A 141 -11.63 -5.42 -19.02
N ALA A 142 -12.25 -5.23 -17.86
CA ALA A 142 -13.39 -4.32 -17.73
C ALA A 142 -13.02 -2.88 -18.11
N LEU A 143 -11.85 -2.41 -17.73
CA LEU A 143 -11.34 -1.09 -18.10
C LEU A 143 -10.92 -1.01 -19.57
N LEU A 144 -10.22 -2.05 -20.08
CA LEU A 144 -9.71 -2.08 -21.45
C LEU A 144 -10.81 -2.27 -22.51
N ALA A 145 -11.91 -2.93 -22.14
CA ALA A 145 -13.10 -3.10 -22.98
C ALA A 145 -14.08 -1.93 -22.92
N SER A 146 -13.81 -0.93 -22.08
CA SER A 146 -14.65 0.27 -21.96
C SER A 146 -14.54 1.16 -23.20
N SER A 147 -15.44 2.15 -23.33
CA SER A 147 -15.40 3.17 -24.39
C SER A 147 -14.29 4.21 -24.23
N LEU A 148 -13.48 4.10 -23.17
CA LEU A 148 -12.36 5.01 -22.94
C LEU A 148 -11.22 4.78 -23.96
N PRO A 149 -10.47 5.82 -24.32
CA PRO A 149 -9.27 5.64 -25.11
C PRO A 149 -8.29 4.68 -24.45
N HIS A 150 -7.65 3.80 -25.20
CA HIS A 150 -6.74 2.78 -24.66
C HIS A 150 -5.61 3.34 -23.77
N TRP A 151 -5.06 4.50 -24.16
CA TRP A 151 -4.02 5.15 -23.35
C TRP A 151 -4.53 5.56 -21.98
N PHE A 152 -5.79 6.01 -21.89
CA PHE A 152 -6.40 6.44 -20.64
C PHE A 152 -6.73 5.24 -19.74
N SER A 153 -7.29 4.16 -20.29
CA SER A 153 -7.52 2.92 -19.54
C SER A 153 -6.22 2.35 -18.97
N ARG A 154 -5.14 2.35 -19.75
CA ARG A 154 -3.80 1.92 -19.27
C ARG A 154 -3.25 2.84 -18.19
N MET A 155 -3.44 4.15 -18.32
CA MET A 155 -3.05 5.12 -17.29
C MET A 155 -3.76 4.86 -15.97
N LEU A 156 -5.09 4.61 -16.00
CA LEU A 156 -5.87 4.27 -14.81
C LEU A 156 -5.36 2.98 -14.15
N ILE A 157 -5.08 1.93 -14.93
CA ILE A 157 -4.53 0.67 -14.41
C ILE A 157 -3.17 0.91 -13.75
N ASN A 158 -2.27 1.61 -14.43
CA ASN A 158 -0.92 1.87 -13.91
C ASN A 158 -0.93 2.76 -12.65
N SER A 159 -1.86 3.70 -12.55
CA SER A 159 -1.99 4.56 -11.38
C SER A 159 -2.32 3.78 -10.10
N CYS A 160 -2.87 2.58 -10.22
CA CYS A 160 -3.14 1.73 -9.06
C CYS A 160 -1.86 1.20 -8.38
N ALA A 161 -0.68 1.32 -9.01
CA ALA A 161 0.59 0.99 -8.37
C ALA A 161 0.83 1.82 -7.09
N THR A 162 0.28 3.03 -6.99
CA THR A 162 0.33 3.87 -5.78
C THR A 162 -0.22 3.18 -4.53
N PHE A 163 -1.17 2.27 -4.67
CA PHE A 163 -1.70 1.50 -3.52
C PHE A 163 -0.66 0.58 -2.88
N SER A 164 0.36 0.15 -3.62
CA SER A 164 1.45 -0.68 -3.08
C SER A 164 2.68 0.12 -2.64
N THR A 165 2.86 1.33 -3.15
CA THR A 165 4.07 2.12 -2.92
C THR A 165 3.89 3.28 -1.96
N ASN A 166 2.68 3.88 -1.92
CA ASN A 166 2.42 5.13 -1.23
C ASN A 166 1.33 5.03 -0.16
N THR A 167 1.07 3.85 0.37
CA THR A 167 0.06 3.69 1.42
C THR A 167 0.61 3.00 2.65
N LEU A 168 -0.01 3.30 3.78
CA LEU A 168 0.21 2.63 5.04
C LEU A 168 -1.15 2.18 5.58
N LEU A 169 -1.21 0.92 6.04
CA LEU A 169 -2.34 0.39 6.78
C LEU A 169 -1.82 -0.28 8.05
N THR A 170 -2.09 0.35 9.19
CA THR A 170 -1.61 -0.10 10.48
C THR A 170 -2.34 -1.36 10.95
N ARG A 171 -1.76 -2.02 11.95
CA ARG A 171 -2.38 -3.19 12.60
C ARG A 171 -3.79 -2.89 13.11
N GLU A 172 -4.04 -1.70 13.61
CA GLU A 172 -5.34 -1.28 14.14
C GLU A 172 -6.31 -0.77 13.07
N GLY A 173 -5.86 -0.66 11.80
CA GLY A 173 -6.68 -0.26 10.68
C GLY A 173 -6.64 1.24 10.38
N GLU A 174 -5.72 1.98 10.95
CA GLU A 174 -5.45 3.34 10.52
C GLU A 174 -4.85 3.31 9.12
N PHE A 175 -5.44 4.07 8.21
CA PHE A 175 -5.01 4.15 6.82
C PHE A 175 -4.48 5.55 6.52
N GLY A 176 -3.39 5.62 5.79
CA GLY A 176 -2.85 6.86 5.25
C GLY A 176 -2.31 6.65 3.84
N MET A 177 -2.57 7.60 2.96
CA MET A 177 -1.91 7.69 1.68
C MET A 177 -0.89 8.82 1.76
N PHE A 178 0.37 8.50 1.50
CA PHE A 178 1.46 9.47 1.49
C PHE A 178 1.34 10.41 0.30
N GLU A 179 1.72 11.66 0.49
CA GLU A 179 1.80 12.63 -0.60
C GLU A 179 2.83 12.23 -1.64
N THR A 180 4.04 11.98 -1.19
CA THR A 180 5.13 11.41 -1.98
C THR A 180 5.94 10.46 -1.11
N PRO A 181 6.78 9.58 -1.69
CA PRO A 181 7.69 8.74 -0.91
C PRO A 181 8.69 9.55 -0.06
N GLU A 182 9.07 10.74 -0.53
CA GLU A 182 10.02 11.64 0.15
C GLU A 182 9.35 12.44 1.27
N ASP A 183 8.05 12.71 1.13
CA ASP A 183 7.25 13.42 2.13
C ASP A 183 6.09 12.52 2.60
N PRO A 184 6.27 11.76 3.67
CA PRO A 184 5.30 10.81 4.18
C PRO A 184 4.11 11.45 4.92
N MET A 185 3.78 12.71 4.61
CA MET A 185 2.58 13.38 5.08
C MET A 185 1.34 12.64 4.60
N THR A 186 0.37 12.44 5.46
CA THR A 186 -0.89 11.73 5.16
C THR A 186 -2.09 12.65 5.23
N GLY A 187 -3.18 12.24 4.59
CA GLY A 187 -4.49 12.88 4.71
C GLY A 187 -4.51 14.34 4.26
N CYS A 188 -3.82 14.68 3.16
CA CYS A 188 -3.86 16.02 2.59
C CYS A 188 -5.24 16.30 1.98
N LEU A 189 -6.10 17.00 2.71
CA LEU A 189 -7.52 17.18 2.38
C LEU A 189 -7.75 17.81 1.01
N ASP A 190 -6.93 18.78 0.63
CA ASP A 190 -7.04 19.44 -0.67
C ASP A 190 -6.74 18.52 -1.85
N LYS A 191 -5.74 17.65 -1.71
CA LYS A 191 -5.39 16.66 -2.73
C LYS A 191 -6.35 15.47 -2.73
N ARG A 192 -6.82 15.04 -1.56
CA ARG A 192 -7.73 13.90 -1.42
C ARG A 192 -9.07 14.12 -2.10
N LEU A 193 -9.55 15.36 -2.22
CA LEU A 193 -10.75 15.64 -3.01
C LEU A 193 -10.66 15.08 -4.44
N TYR A 194 -9.48 15.15 -5.05
CA TYR A 194 -9.24 14.70 -6.43
C TYR A 194 -8.70 13.27 -6.50
N SER A 195 -7.79 12.89 -5.62
CA SER A 195 -7.03 11.64 -5.71
C SER A 195 -7.74 10.45 -5.06
N SER A 196 -8.69 10.66 -4.15
CA SER A 196 -9.29 9.56 -3.40
C SER A 196 -10.41 8.81 -4.13
N LEU A 197 -10.76 9.20 -5.36
CA LEU A 197 -11.81 8.50 -6.10
C LEU A 197 -11.48 7.02 -6.35
N ALA A 198 -10.22 6.71 -6.67
CA ALA A 198 -9.79 5.33 -6.87
C ALA A 198 -9.87 4.53 -5.55
N THR A 199 -9.46 5.13 -4.41
CA THR A 199 -9.60 4.51 -3.09
C THR A 199 -11.06 4.24 -2.77
N LEU A 200 -11.93 5.23 -3.00
CA LEU A 200 -13.38 5.12 -2.75
C LEU A 200 -14.04 4.01 -3.58
N LEU A 201 -13.65 3.85 -4.83
CA LEU A 201 -14.25 2.86 -5.74
C LEU A 201 -13.71 1.44 -5.52
N LEU A 202 -12.43 1.29 -5.19
CA LEU A 202 -11.76 0.00 -5.06
C LEU A 202 -11.69 -0.49 -3.61
N PHE A 203 -11.57 0.44 -2.67
CA PHE A 203 -11.36 0.15 -1.24
C PHE A 203 -12.15 1.13 -0.35
N PRO A 204 -13.50 1.14 -0.43
CA PRO A 204 -14.32 2.14 0.26
C PRO A 204 -14.09 2.18 1.78
N GLU A 205 -13.73 1.07 2.40
CA GLU A 205 -13.43 1.01 3.83
C GLU A 205 -12.15 1.80 4.19
N LEU A 206 -11.16 1.82 3.31
CA LEU A 206 -9.92 2.60 3.50
C LEU A 206 -10.19 4.10 3.33
N GLU A 207 -11.00 4.48 2.35
CA GLU A 207 -11.45 5.87 2.20
C GLU A 207 -12.22 6.33 3.43
N GLU A 208 -13.12 5.49 3.96
CA GLU A 208 -13.84 5.80 5.19
C GLU A 208 -12.92 5.95 6.40
N ALA A 209 -11.89 5.13 6.54
CA ALA A 209 -10.94 5.18 7.64
C ALA A 209 -10.20 6.54 7.64
N GLU A 210 -9.65 6.93 6.49
CA GLU A 210 -8.96 8.22 6.35
C GLU A 210 -9.91 9.41 6.54
N PHE A 211 -11.12 9.32 5.99
CA PHE A 211 -12.10 10.39 6.13
C PHE A 211 -12.57 10.56 7.59
N LYS A 212 -12.69 9.48 8.36
CA LYS A 212 -12.94 9.53 9.81
C LYS A 212 -11.79 10.21 10.57
N ALA A 213 -10.55 9.93 10.17
CA ALA A 213 -9.39 10.59 10.75
C ALA A 213 -9.41 12.11 10.49
N LEU A 214 -9.69 12.53 9.25
CA LEU A 214 -9.87 13.95 8.90
C LEU A 214 -10.99 14.60 9.70
N ALA A 215 -12.15 13.95 9.83
CA ALA A 215 -13.26 14.45 10.63
C ALA A 215 -12.92 14.60 12.11
N SER A 216 -12.07 13.70 12.65
CA SER A 216 -11.62 13.74 14.04
C SER A 216 -10.58 14.82 14.27
N ALA A 217 -9.85 15.20 13.25
CA ALA A 217 -8.82 16.24 13.28
C ALA A 217 -9.38 17.67 13.19
N ILE A 218 -10.66 17.85 12.87
CA ILE A 218 -11.31 19.19 12.88
C ILE A 218 -11.05 19.87 14.21
N ARG A 219 -10.55 21.11 14.16
CA ARG A 219 -10.08 21.84 15.35
C ARG A 219 -11.19 22.02 16.37
N LYS A 220 -10.87 21.75 17.63
CA LYS A 220 -11.80 21.93 18.76
C LYS A 220 -11.83 23.38 19.25
N THR A 221 -10.70 24.07 19.16
CA THR A 221 -10.54 25.47 19.58
C THR A 221 -11.17 26.45 18.59
N GLU A 222 -11.27 26.05 17.33
CA GLU A 222 -11.93 26.78 16.25
C GLU A 222 -12.96 25.82 15.64
N PRO A 223 -14.17 25.73 16.22
CA PRO A 223 -15.15 24.71 15.85
C PRO A 223 -15.46 24.73 14.36
N GLY A 224 -15.25 23.60 13.69
CA GLY A 224 -15.52 23.44 12.25
C GLY A 224 -14.34 23.76 11.34
N ARG A 225 -13.25 24.34 11.81
CA ARG A 225 -12.06 24.57 10.99
C ARG A 225 -11.39 23.25 10.67
N CYS A 226 -11.37 22.90 9.38
CA CYS A 226 -10.71 21.72 8.87
C CYS A 226 -9.19 21.93 8.85
N VAL A 227 -8.45 20.85 9.04
CA VAL A 227 -6.98 20.83 8.88
C VAL A 227 -6.63 20.45 7.46
N ARG A 228 -5.47 20.90 6.98
CA ARG A 228 -4.97 20.55 5.66
C ARG A 228 -4.41 19.12 5.62
N TYR A 229 -3.65 18.75 6.67
CA TYR A 229 -2.94 17.47 6.77
C TYR A 229 -3.31 16.73 8.05
N LEU A 230 -3.30 15.40 8.00
CA LEU A 230 -3.23 14.55 9.19
C LEU A 230 -1.81 14.49 9.77
N GLY A 231 -0.81 14.88 8.97
CA GLY A 231 0.59 14.85 9.37
C GLY A 231 1.28 13.52 9.06
N ARG A 232 2.55 13.42 9.43
CA ARG A 232 3.28 12.16 9.40
C ARG A 232 2.83 11.31 10.58
N MET A 233 2.39 10.10 10.30
CA MET A 233 1.84 9.22 11.33
C MET A 233 2.80 9.06 12.51
N GLY A 234 2.32 9.37 13.70
CA GLY A 234 3.09 9.27 14.96
C GLY A 234 4.10 10.39 15.20
N LEU A 235 4.36 11.28 14.25
CA LEU A 235 5.34 12.37 14.39
C LEU A 235 4.68 13.74 14.48
N ASP A 236 3.66 13.98 13.69
CA ASP A 236 3.04 15.28 13.59
C ASP A 236 1.62 15.28 14.14
N ALA A 237 1.23 16.40 14.73
CA ALA A 237 -0.18 16.67 14.99
C ALA A 237 -0.86 17.12 13.67
N PRO A 238 -2.16 16.81 13.47
CA PRO A 238 -2.93 17.35 12.37
C PRO A 238 -2.87 18.88 12.31
N GLY A 239 -2.62 19.46 11.13
CA GLY A 239 -2.43 20.90 10.98
C GLY A 239 -2.50 21.37 9.53
N ASP A 240 -2.09 22.62 9.31
CA ASP A 240 -2.12 23.26 8.00
C ASP A 240 -0.74 23.28 7.32
N GLY A 241 0.25 22.65 7.94
CA GLY A 241 1.65 22.68 7.49
C GLY A 241 2.23 24.08 7.58
N PRO A 242 3.01 24.55 6.60
CA PRO A 242 3.64 25.87 6.59
C PRO A 242 2.66 27.04 6.31
N ALA A 243 1.37 26.76 6.07
CA ALA A 243 0.41 27.80 5.77
C ALA A 243 0.21 28.71 7.00
N THR A 244 0.40 30.02 6.81
CA THR A 244 0.21 31.05 7.85
C THR A 244 -1.21 31.57 7.90
N ASP A 245 -1.93 31.48 6.77
CA ASP A 245 -3.28 31.97 6.60
C ASP A 245 -4.32 30.89 6.76
N GLU A 246 -5.55 31.29 7.07
CA GLU A 246 -6.65 30.36 7.11
C GLU A 246 -7.02 29.89 5.69
N LEU A 247 -7.17 28.56 5.53
CA LEU A 247 -7.49 27.92 4.25
C LEU A 247 -8.99 27.69 4.16
N ALA A 248 -9.72 28.68 3.67
CA ALA A 248 -11.19 28.67 3.63
C ALA A 248 -11.80 27.60 2.73
N ASP A 249 -11.06 27.07 1.77
CA ASP A 249 -11.51 26.06 0.81
C ASP A 249 -11.49 24.62 1.39
N LEU A 250 -10.85 24.39 2.52
CA LEU A 250 -10.79 23.05 3.16
C LEU A 250 -12.16 22.59 3.65
N GLY A 251 -12.95 23.48 4.27
CA GLY A 251 -14.30 23.15 4.73
C GLY A 251 -15.22 22.71 3.60
N PRO A 252 -15.37 23.47 2.52
CA PRO A 252 -16.10 23.05 1.33
C PRO A 252 -15.61 21.74 0.73
N LYS A 253 -14.29 21.51 0.64
CA LYS A 253 -13.72 20.25 0.14
C LYS A 253 -14.11 19.07 1.02
N PHE A 254 -14.05 19.22 2.33
CA PHE A 254 -14.48 18.18 3.28
C PHE A 254 -15.96 17.83 3.09
N VAL A 255 -16.84 18.81 2.93
CA VAL A 255 -18.28 18.61 2.69
C VAL A 255 -18.52 17.91 1.35
N LEU A 256 -17.86 18.38 0.28
CA LEU A 256 -17.97 17.76 -1.06
C LEU A 256 -17.51 16.30 -1.05
N MET A 257 -16.42 15.98 -0.38
CA MET A 257 -15.94 14.60 -0.22
C MET A 257 -16.98 13.73 0.51
N ALA A 258 -17.55 14.22 1.60
CA ALA A 258 -18.60 13.51 2.33
C ALA A 258 -19.82 13.22 1.45
N CYS A 259 -20.29 14.23 0.70
CA CYS A 259 -21.42 14.08 -0.22
C CYS A 259 -21.10 13.08 -1.34
N ARG A 260 -19.92 13.16 -1.93
CA ARG A 260 -19.45 12.23 -2.96
C ARG A 260 -19.39 10.80 -2.41
N ASN A 261 -18.76 10.62 -1.25
CA ASN A 261 -18.59 9.30 -0.64
C ASN A 261 -19.97 8.68 -0.32
N PHE A 262 -20.89 9.47 0.25
CA PHE A 262 -22.25 9.00 0.51
C PHE A 262 -23.00 8.62 -0.78
N ARG A 263 -22.90 9.43 -1.83
CA ARG A 263 -23.60 9.15 -3.11
C ARG A 263 -23.08 7.87 -3.79
N ILE A 264 -21.81 7.56 -3.63
CA ILE A 264 -21.19 6.37 -4.24
C ILE A 264 -21.44 5.12 -3.39
N THR A 265 -21.26 5.21 -2.07
CA THR A 265 -21.34 4.04 -1.18
C THR A 265 -22.74 3.76 -0.65
N GLY A 266 -23.60 4.76 -0.57
CA GLY A 266 -24.91 4.67 0.11
C GLY A 266 -24.80 4.50 1.63
N ASN A 267 -23.60 4.68 2.22
CA ASN A 267 -23.36 4.43 3.64
C ASN A 267 -24.00 5.53 4.52
N ARG A 268 -25.31 5.33 4.81
CA ARG A 268 -26.10 6.25 5.63
C ARG A 268 -25.56 6.39 7.06
N GLN A 269 -25.10 5.28 7.66
CA GLN A 269 -24.58 5.31 9.02
C GLN A 269 -23.35 6.22 9.14
N MET A 270 -22.48 6.16 8.15
CA MET A 270 -21.31 7.06 8.09
C MET A 270 -21.74 8.52 7.93
N ALA A 271 -22.67 8.81 7.02
CA ALA A 271 -23.18 10.15 6.81
C ALA A 271 -23.81 10.75 8.08
N GLU A 272 -24.63 9.98 8.79
CA GLU A 272 -25.25 10.40 10.06
C GLU A 272 -24.20 10.71 11.15
N LYS A 273 -23.16 9.87 11.28
CA LYS A 273 -22.07 10.09 12.23
C LYS A 273 -21.25 11.35 11.92
N LEU A 274 -21.08 11.67 10.65
CA LEU A 274 -20.29 12.83 10.20
C LEU A 274 -21.10 14.13 10.19
N PHE A 275 -22.43 14.05 10.14
CA PHE A 275 -23.29 15.20 9.94
C PHE A 275 -23.01 16.39 10.88
N PRO A 276 -22.80 16.20 12.21
CA PRO A 276 -22.46 17.32 13.07
C PRO A 276 -21.14 18.00 12.70
N ARG A 277 -20.16 17.25 12.20
CA ARG A 277 -18.87 17.79 11.73
C ARG A 277 -19.02 18.57 10.44
N LEU A 278 -19.87 18.09 9.53
CA LEU A 278 -20.19 18.76 8.28
C LEU A 278 -20.91 20.10 8.53
N GLN A 279 -21.88 20.10 9.47
CA GLN A 279 -22.56 21.35 9.88
C GLN A 279 -21.58 22.35 10.48
N ALA A 280 -20.67 21.90 11.34
CA ALA A 280 -19.66 22.76 11.93
C ALA A 280 -18.71 23.33 10.86
N ALA A 281 -18.28 22.52 9.89
CA ALA A 281 -17.42 22.99 8.81
C ALA A 281 -18.13 24.07 7.93
N VAL A 282 -19.40 23.86 7.61
CA VAL A 282 -20.19 24.86 6.87
C VAL A 282 -20.34 26.16 7.67
N ALA A 283 -20.68 26.05 8.97
CA ALA A 283 -20.85 27.21 9.85
C ALA A 283 -19.53 28.00 9.99
N HIS A 284 -18.40 27.29 10.09
CA HIS A 284 -17.09 27.94 10.16
C HIS A 284 -16.80 28.73 8.88
N VAL A 285 -16.96 28.15 7.71
CA VAL A 285 -16.75 28.85 6.42
C VAL A 285 -17.69 30.04 6.27
N ALA A 286 -18.96 29.89 6.68
CA ALA A 286 -19.92 31.01 6.67
C ALA A 286 -19.49 32.15 7.59
N SER A 287 -18.81 31.86 8.72
CA SER A 287 -18.32 32.89 9.64
C SER A 287 -17.16 33.72 9.07
N LEU A 288 -16.50 33.24 8.02
CA LEU A 288 -15.44 33.96 7.30
C LEU A 288 -15.98 35.00 6.34
N ASP A 289 -17.28 34.98 6.01
CA ASP A 289 -17.96 36.01 5.22
C ASP A 289 -18.39 37.17 6.11
N LYS A 290 -17.44 38.02 6.46
CA LYS A 290 -17.67 39.18 7.35
C LYS A 290 -18.50 40.32 6.70
N LEU A 291 -18.54 40.35 5.37
CA LEU A 291 -19.21 41.38 4.62
C LEU A 291 -20.59 40.95 4.12
N GLY A 292 -20.98 39.68 4.32
CA GLY A 292 -22.25 39.15 3.78
C GLY A 292 -22.26 39.08 2.25
N ALA A 293 -21.08 38.95 1.61
CA ALA A 293 -20.93 38.91 0.16
C ALA A 293 -21.12 37.52 -0.44
N GLY A 294 -21.31 36.49 0.42
CA GLY A 294 -21.41 35.09 0.01
C GLY A 294 -20.05 34.40 -0.22
N LEU A 295 -18.95 35.08 0.07
CA LEU A 295 -17.58 34.57 -0.09
C LEU A 295 -16.73 34.91 1.15
N PRO A 296 -15.88 33.98 1.61
CA PRO A 296 -14.90 34.27 2.65
C PRO A 296 -13.96 35.41 2.27
N GLN A 297 -13.63 36.28 3.22
CA GLN A 297 -12.69 37.37 3.03
C GLN A 297 -11.44 37.15 3.89
N GLN A 298 -10.29 37.66 3.41
CA GLN A 298 -9.02 37.59 4.12
C GLN A 298 -8.60 36.16 4.51
N SER A 299 -8.80 35.24 3.60
CA SER A 299 -8.46 33.83 3.78
C SER A 299 -7.66 33.31 2.58
N GLY A 300 -6.75 32.38 2.85
CA GLY A 300 -5.99 31.69 1.83
C GLY A 300 -6.80 30.60 1.13
N CYS A 301 -6.19 30.00 0.11
CA CYS A 301 -6.67 28.82 -0.58
C CYS A 301 -5.59 27.74 -0.55
N SER A 302 -5.98 26.49 -0.27
CA SER A 302 -5.04 25.38 -0.24
C SER A 302 -4.63 24.87 -1.63
N THR A 303 -5.39 25.23 -2.64
CA THR A 303 -5.06 24.90 -4.04
C THR A 303 -3.89 25.74 -4.53
N MET A 304 -2.84 25.07 -5.02
CA MET A 304 -1.62 25.69 -5.53
C MET A 304 -1.84 26.31 -6.92
N TYR A 305 -2.82 27.17 -7.06
CA TYR A 305 -2.90 28.11 -8.17
C TYR A 305 -2.60 29.50 -7.59
N GLU A 306 -1.31 29.76 -7.42
CA GLU A 306 -0.83 31.11 -7.34
C GLU A 306 -0.81 31.74 -8.75
#